data_64665492413f4c298519bdecbabf9a5a
#
_entry.id   64665492413f4c298519bdecbabf9a5a
#
_cell.length_a   1.000
_cell.length_b   1.000
_cell.length_c   1.000
_cell.angle_alpha   90.00
_cell.angle_beta   90.00
_cell.angle_gamma   90.00
#
_symmetry.space_group_name_H-M   'P 1'
#
loop_
_entity.id
_entity.type
_entity.pdbx_description
1 polymer ?
#
loop_
_entity_poly.entity_id
_entity_poly.type
_entity_poly.pdbx_seq_one_letter_code
_entity_poly.pdbx_strand_id
1 'polypeptide(L)'
;MRRWITVLAAALSALTGAAQEYGVVDISVCNLRATPDYDAEMVSQALLGTPVHILQITDKNDWPEVQTPDTYTGWVHKDAITLLSFEEYHAWNAAPKIIVTALTGVVYEKPSPRSATVSDVVAGDRLKDLGRKGRYLHVGFPDGRTGYLDRKLGQPEAQWRKSLDQSVEAILATALTMNGFPYLWAGMSPKGMDCSGFVRTVLFMHDIIIPRDSGPMSRTGERIFGTEDLQPGDLVFFGRQDAA
;
A
#
# COMPACT_ATOMS: atom_id res chain seq x y z
N MET A 1 40.07 35.80 -52.31
CA MET A 1 39.86 34.49 -51.71
C MET A 1 39.39 34.66 -50.29
N ARG A 2 38.09 34.59 -50.05
CA ARG A 2 37.49 34.71 -48.69
C ARG A 2 37.20 33.28 -48.17
N ARG A 3 37.86 32.87 -47.11
CA ARG A 3 37.60 31.60 -46.43
C ARG A 3 36.45 31.79 -45.45
N TRP A 4 35.35 31.04 -45.69
CA TRP A 4 34.23 30.90 -44.77
C TRP A 4 34.59 29.81 -43.71
N ILE A 5 34.67 30.21 -42.46
CA ILE A 5 34.80 29.29 -41.35
C ILE A 5 33.38 28.97 -40.85
N THR A 6 32.94 27.76 -41.11
CA THR A 6 31.68 27.25 -40.62
C THR A 6 31.91 26.75 -39.18
N VAL A 7 31.37 27.48 -38.20
CA VAL A 7 31.36 27.03 -36.79
C VAL A 7 30.20 26.07 -36.61
N LEU A 8 30.50 24.79 -36.42
CA LEU A 8 29.54 23.78 -36.02
C LEU A 8 29.29 23.93 -34.52
N ALA A 9 28.14 24.50 -34.14
CA ALA A 9 27.70 24.48 -32.74
C ALA A 9 27.12 23.09 -32.43
N ALA A 10 27.87 22.28 -31.72
CA ALA A 10 27.37 21.04 -31.13
C ALA A 10 26.46 21.38 -29.97
N ALA A 11 25.17 21.24 -30.17
CA ALA A 11 24.18 21.30 -29.09
C ALA A 11 24.34 20.04 -28.21
N LEU A 12 25.00 20.19 -27.08
CA LEU A 12 25.03 19.20 -26.02
C LEU A 12 23.64 19.21 -25.35
N SER A 13 22.75 18.33 -25.79
CA SER A 13 21.51 18.06 -25.06
C SER A 13 21.89 17.36 -23.76
N ALA A 14 21.96 18.11 -22.66
CA ALA A 14 21.99 17.55 -21.33
C ALA A 14 20.62 16.84 -21.13
N LEU A 15 20.58 15.52 -21.28
CA LEU A 15 19.56 14.68 -20.73
C LEU A 15 19.74 14.75 -19.20
N THR A 16 19.15 15.78 -18.59
CA THR A 16 18.85 15.73 -17.16
C THR A 16 17.83 14.58 -17.00
N GLY A 17 18.31 13.43 -16.54
CA GLY A 17 17.39 12.38 -16.09
C GLY A 17 16.45 13.03 -15.09
N ALA A 18 15.17 13.13 -15.42
CA ALA A 18 14.17 13.55 -14.46
C ALA A 18 14.32 12.61 -13.26
N ALA A 19 14.57 13.17 -12.07
CA ALA A 19 14.58 12.38 -10.86
C ALA A 19 13.23 11.65 -10.82
N GLN A 20 13.26 10.32 -10.60
CA GLN A 20 12.02 9.56 -10.47
C GLN A 20 11.34 10.00 -9.19
N GLU A 21 10.22 10.72 -9.30
CA GLU A 21 9.46 11.27 -8.18
C GLU A 21 8.31 10.36 -7.76
N TYR A 22 8.12 9.23 -8.46
CA TYR A 22 6.96 8.35 -8.32
C TYR A 22 7.39 6.90 -8.22
N GLY A 23 6.63 6.15 -7.43
CA GLY A 23 6.78 4.71 -7.32
C GLY A 23 5.48 4.02 -6.94
N VAL A 24 5.51 2.70 -6.99
CA VAL A 24 4.43 1.83 -6.51
C VAL A 24 5.03 0.68 -5.74
N VAL A 25 4.46 0.36 -4.59
CA VAL A 25 4.86 -0.81 -3.80
C VAL A 25 4.60 -2.09 -4.61
N ASP A 26 5.60 -2.97 -4.74
CA ASP A 26 5.55 -4.17 -5.57
C ASP A 26 5.71 -5.50 -4.81
N ILE A 27 5.77 -5.44 -3.49
CA ILE A 27 5.71 -6.58 -2.57
C ILE A 27 4.44 -6.52 -1.71
N SER A 28 3.97 -7.68 -1.22
CA SER A 28 2.71 -7.77 -0.47
C SER A 28 2.64 -6.82 0.73
N VAL A 29 3.72 -6.67 1.47
CA VAL A 29 3.81 -5.75 2.61
C VAL A 29 5.19 -5.11 2.62
N CYS A 30 5.23 -3.81 2.40
CA CYS A 30 6.44 -2.99 2.46
C CYS A 30 6.54 -2.30 3.82
N ASN A 31 7.66 -2.49 4.51
CA ASN A 31 7.92 -1.82 5.78
C ASN A 31 8.49 -0.41 5.54
N LEU A 32 7.88 0.60 6.13
CA LEU A 32 8.40 1.95 6.21
C LEU A 32 9.21 2.08 7.50
N ARG A 33 10.41 2.63 7.41
CA ARG A 33 11.35 2.78 8.53
C ARG A 33 11.63 4.24 8.83
N ALA A 34 12.02 4.52 10.08
CA ALA A 34 12.35 5.87 10.53
C ALA A 34 13.62 6.43 9.87
N THR A 35 14.58 5.57 9.54
CA THR A 35 15.84 5.92 8.87
C THR A 35 16.18 4.88 7.81
N PRO A 36 17.07 5.16 6.83
CA PRO A 36 17.41 4.26 5.73
C PRO A 36 18.32 3.11 6.18
N ASP A 37 17.80 2.24 7.02
CA ASP A 37 18.51 1.08 7.60
C ASP A 37 17.53 -0.04 7.93
N TYR A 38 17.96 -1.30 7.79
CA TYR A 38 17.18 -2.48 8.19
C TYR A 38 16.98 -2.59 9.71
N ASP A 39 17.91 -2.07 10.52
CA ASP A 39 17.84 -2.08 11.98
C ASP A 39 17.05 -0.90 12.55
N ALA A 40 16.67 0.07 11.68
CA ALA A 40 15.85 1.20 12.09
C ALA A 40 14.45 0.76 12.53
N GLU A 41 13.85 1.56 13.41
CA GLU A 41 12.47 1.36 13.85
C GLU A 41 11.52 1.33 12.65
N MET A 42 10.63 0.33 12.60
CA MET A 42 9.51 0.33 11.68
C MET A 42 8.47 1.34 12.17
N VAL A 43 8.03 2.23 11.30
CA VAL A 43 7.08 3.30 11.63
C VAL A 43 5.71 3.09 10.99
N SER A 44 5.64 2.36 9.88
CA SER A 44 4.39 2.02 9.20
C SER A 44 4.61 0.87 8.21
N GLN A 45 3.55 0.49 7.51
CA GLN A 45 3.58 -0.41 6.36
C GLN A 45 2.79 0.19 5.19
N ALA A 46 3.16 -0.21 3.97
CA ALA A 46 2.37 0.02 2.77
C ALA A 46 2.12 -1.31 2.05
N LEU A 47 0.96 -1.46 1.45
CA LEU A 47 0.52 -2.70 0.79
C LEU A 47 0.87 -2.67 -0.70
N LEU A 48 0.95 -3.84 -1.32
CA LEU A 48 1.16 -4.00 -2.76
C LEU A 48 0.18 -3.14 -3.57
N GLY A 49 0.72 -2.43 -4.54
CA GLY A 49 -0.05 -1.56 -5.42
C GLY A 49 -0.29 -0.15 -4.87
N THR A 50 0.17 0.15 -3.65
CA THR A 50 0.11 1.51 -3.08
C THR A 50 1.02 2.44 -3.88
N PRO A 51 0.47 3.50 -4.52
CA PRO A 51 1.27 4.53 -5.17
C PRO A 51 1.97 5.38 -4.11
N VAL A 52 3.22 5.77 -4.36
CA VAL A 52 4.01 6.60 -3.44
C VAL A 52 4.69 7.74 -4.18
N HIS A 53 4.88 8.85 -3.51
CA HIS A 53 5.79 9.91 -3.94
C HIS A 53 7.18 9.65 -3.38
N ILE A 54 8.20 9.82 -4.20
CA ILE A 54 9.60 9.73 -3.78
C ILE A 54 10.03 11.14 -3.33
N LEU A 55 10.34 11.30 -2.05
CA LEU A 55 10.75 12.58 -1.48
C LEU A 55 12.25 12.81 -1.68
N GLN A 56 13.04 11.75 -1.51
CA GLN A 56 14.48 11.74 -1.77
C GLN A 56 14.97 10.31 -1.95
N ILE A 57 16.12 10.18 -2.62
CA ILE A 57 16.85 8.91 -2.78
C ILE A 57 18.27 9.14 -2.27
N THR A 58 18.73 8.27 -1.37
CA THR A 58 20.10 8.32 -0.89
C THR A 58 21.01 7.47 -1.77
N ASP A 59 22.05 8.06 -2.33
CA ASP A 59 23.01 7.40 -3.22
C ASP A 59 23.77 6.22 -2.58
N LYS A 60 23.79 6.14 -1.26
CA LYS A 60 24.65 5.20 -0.52
C LYS A 60 23.99 3.92 -0.07
N ASN A 61 22.65 3.88 0.05
CA ASN A 61 21.99 2.80 0.79
C ASN A 61 20.80 2.16 0.08
N ASP A 62 20.52 2.49 -1.16
CA ASP A 62 19.36 1.93 -1.89
C ASP A 62 18.01 2.15 -1.16
N TRP A 63 17.91 3.25 -0.41
CA TRP A 63 16.75 3.58 0.39
C TRP A 63 16.14 4.90 -0.06
N PRO A 64 15.04 4.87 -0.81
CA PRO A 64 14.20 6.04 -1.03
C PRO A 64 13.36 6.35 0.22
N GLU A 65 13.21 7.64 0.52
CA GLU A 65 12.17 8.14 1.41
C GLU A 65 10.89 8.34 0.60
N VAL A 66 9.81 7.76 1.05
CA VAL A 66 8.53 7.78 0.34
C VAL A 66 7.44 8.44 1.17
N GLN A 67 6.45 9.00 0.47
CA GLN A 67 5.20 9.45 1.07
C GLN A 67 4.04 8.63 0.48
N THR A 68 3.27 8.00 1.34
CA THR A 68 2.04 7.27 1.00
C THR A 68 0.87 8.23 0.78
N PRO A 69 -0.26 7.79 0.16
CA PRO A 69 -1.40 8.66 -0.12
C PRO A 69 -2.05 9.32 1.10
N ASP A 70 -1.89 8.73 2.28
CA ASP A 70 -2.34 9.28 3.57
C ASP A 70 -1.32 10.23 4.20
N THR A 71 -0.35 10.69 3.42
CA THR A 71 0.72 11.62 3.79
C THR A 71 1.74 11.08 4.79
N TYR A 72 1.69 9.79 5.13
CA TYR A 72 2.69 9.17 5.99
C TYR A 72 4.03 9.04 5.25
N THR A 73 5.14 9.33 5.94
CA THR A 73 6.48 9.26 5.35
C THR A 73 7.33 8.20 6.04
N GLY A 74 8.28 7.68 5.30
CA GLY A 74 9.27 6.74 5.82
C GLY A 74 10.18 6.21 4.74
N TRP A 75 11.24 5.56 5.17
CA TRP A 75 12.26 4.97 4.31
C TRP A 75 11.87 3.54 3.95
N VAL A 76 11.97 3.19 2.66
CA VAL A 76 11.74 1.83 2.17
C VAL A 76 12.98 1.34 1.42
N HIS A 77 13.19 0.02 1.39
CA HIS A 77 14.25 -0.52 0.53
C HIS A 77 13.80 -0.46 -0.93
N LYS A 78 14.71 -0.13 -1.84
CA LYS A 78 14.41 0.01 -3.29
C LYS A 78 13.75 -1.22 -3.89
N ASP A 79 14.12 -2.44 -3.42
CA ASP A 79 13.56 -3.70 -3.93
C ASP A 79 12.10 -3.94 -3.50
N ALA A 80 11.51 -3.02 -2.73
CA ALA A 80 10.12 -3.11 -2.31
C ALA A 80 9.19 -2.21 -3.14
N ILE A 81 9.75 -1.40 -4.04
CA ILE A 81 9.00 -0.48 -4.88
C ILE A 81 9.52 -0.51 -6.32
N THR A 82 8.62 -0.33 -7.26
CA THR A 82 8.95 -0.05 -8.66
C THR A 82 8.91 1.47 -8.86
N LEU A 83 10.04 2.05 -9.25
CA LEU A 83 10.12 3.46 -9.63
C LEU A 83 9.48 3.64 -11.01
N LEU A 84 8.67 4.68 -11.17
CA LEU A 84 7.88 4.94 -12.36
C LEU A 84 8.10 6.37 -12.88
N SER A 85 8.01 6.55 -14.18
CA SER A 85 7.82 7.86 -14.78
C SER A 85 6.44 8.43 -14.40
N PHE A 86 6.26 9.72 -14.61
CA PHE A 86 4.97 10.39 -14.38
C PHE A 86 3.82 9.72 -15.16
N GLU A 87 4.07 9.39 -16.45
CA GLU A 87 3.08 8.73 -17.30
C GLU A 87 2.72 7.32 -16.80
N GLU A 88 3.72 6.53 -16.41
CA GLU A 88 3.51 5.18 -15.89
C GLU A 88 2.77 5.20 -14.55
N TYR A 89 3.09 6.15 -13.66
CA TYR A 89 2.40 6.35 -12.39
C TYR A 89 0.92 6.69 -12.61
N HIS A 90 0.63 7.62 -13.54
CA HIS A 90 -0.75 7.95 -13.88
C HIS A 90 -1.47 6.78 -14.54
N ALA A 91 -0.80 6.04 -15.45
CA ALA A 91 -1.34 4.84 -16.06
C ALA A 91 -1.61 3.73 -15.02
N TRP A 92 -0.72 3.59 -14.02
CA TRP A 92 -0.96 2.68 -12.90
C TRP A 92 -2.21 3.07 -12.14
N ASN A 93 -2.33 4.33 -11.72
CA ASN A 93 -3.46 4.80 -10.92
C ASN A 93 -4.79 4.72 -11.66
N ALA A 94 -4.82 4.99 -12.96
CA ALA A 94 -6.01 4.95 -13.80
C ALA A 94 -6.45 3.52 -14.18
N ALA A 95 -5.54 2.55 -14.15
CA ALA A 95 -5.86 1.18 -14.56
C ALA A 95 -6.86 0.52 -13.60
N PRO A 96 -7.82 -0.29 -14.12
CA PRO A 96 -8.68 -1.11 -13.28
C PRO A 96 -7.85 -2.02 -12.37
N LYS A 97 -8.31 -2.19 -11.13
CA LYS A 97 -7.62 -3.00 -10.11
C LYS A 97 -8.46 -4.19 -9.66
N ILE A 98 -7.75 -5.25 -9.32
CA ILE A 98 -8.22 -6.30 -8.43
C ILE A 98 -7.76 -5.92 -7.01
N ILE A 99 -8.68 -5.90 -6.06
CA ILE A 99 -8.37 -5.82 -4.63
C ILE A 99 -8.42 -7.20 -4.01
N VAL A 100 -7.41 -7.52 -3.20
CA VAL A 100 -7.38 -8.74 -2.39
C VAL A 100 -8.28 -8.53 -1.18
N THR A 101 -9.27 -9.43 -1.01
CA THR A 101 -10.23 -9.39 0.10
C THR A 101 -10.02 -10.50 1.11
N ALA A 102 -9.32 -11.56 0.73
CA ALA A 102 -8.90 -12.60 1.66
C ALA A 102 -7.73 -12.11 2.52
N LEU A 103 -7.68 -12.54 3.78
CA LEU A 103 -6.62 -12.14 4.72
C LEU A 103 -5.23 -12.45 4.18
N THR A 104 -5.05 -13.62 3.56
CA THR A 104 -3.80 -14.03 2.90
C THR A 104 -4.11 -14.82 1.63
N GLY A 105 -3.17 -14.81 0.70
CA GLY A 105 -3.30 -15.57 -0.54
C GLY A 105 -1.98 -15.68 -1.29
N VAL A 106 -2.07 -16.31 -2.48
CA VAL A 106 -0.92 -16.54 -3.36
C VAL A 106 -1.33 -16.25 -4.80
N VAL A 107 -0.46 -15.55 -5.52
CA VAL A 107 -0.52 -15.37 -6.97
C VAL A 107 0.40 -16.42 -7.62
N TYR A 108 -0.13 -17.19 -8.55
CA TYR A 108 0.58 -18.26 -9.26
C TYR A 108 1.00 -17.83 -10.66
N GLU A 109 2.08 -18.40 -11.18
CA GLU A 109 2.55 -18.16 -12.56
C GLU A 109 1.53 -18.63 -13.61
N LYS A 110 0.82 -19.72 -13.32
CA LYS A 110 -0.23 -20.30 -14.18
C LYS A 110 -1.52 -20.46 -13.39
N PRO A 111 -2.69 -20.56 -14.04
CA PRO A 111 -3.99 -20.69 -13.34
C PRO A 111 -4.17 -22.07 -12.71
N SER A 112 -3.28 -22.40 -11.78
CA SER A 112 -3.22 -23.69 -11.09
C SER A 112 -2.49 -23.56 -9.74
N PRO A 113 -3.01 -24.16 -8.65
CA PRO A 113 -2.34 -24.15 -7.35
C PRO A 113 -1.08 -25.04 -7.31
N ARG A 114 -0.81 -25.78 -8.39
CA ARG A 114 0.41 -26.58 -8.56
C ARG A 114 1.51 -25.84 -9.33
N SER A 115 1.22 -24.62 -9.77
CA SER A 115 2.20 -23.78 -10.47
C SER A 115 3.14 -23.10 -9.47
N ALA A 116 4.27 -22.59 -9.98
CA ALA A 116 5.17 -21.77 -9.18
C ALA A 116 4.45 -20.52 -8.65
N THR A 117 4.83 -20.08 -7.46
CA THR A 117 4.37 -18.86 -6.84
C THR A 117 5.10 -17.65 -7.45
N VAL A 118 4.35 -16.61 -7.80
CA VAL A 118 4.90 -15.31 -8.22
C VAL A 118 5.07 -14.41 -7.00
N SER A 119 4.05 -14.36 -6.13
CA SER A 119 4.05 -13.59 -4.89
C SER A 119 3.00 -14.11 -3.93
N ASP A 120 3.18 -13.87 -2.63
CA ASP A 120 2.08 -13.85 -1.70
C ASP A 120 1.31 -12.53 -1.81
N VAL A 121 0.09 -12.48 -1.24
CA VAL A 121 -0.74 -11.30 -1.13
C VAL A 121 -1.49 -11.28 0.19
N VAL A 122 -1.86 -10.09 0.63
CA VAL A 122 -2.66 -9.88 1.85
C VAL A 122 -3.90 -9.02 1.57
N ALA A 123 -4.83 -9.00 2.50
CA ALA A 123 -6.02 -8.15 2.43
C ALA A 123 -5.64 -6.69 2.19
N GLY A 124 -6.25 -6.07 1.18
CA GLY A 124 -5.98 -4.69 0.78
C GLY A 124 -4.96 -4.51 -0.35
N ASP A 125 -4.22 -5.56 -0.73
CA ASP A 125 -3.32 -5.51 -1.89
C ASP A 125 -4.10 -5.21 -3.16
N ARG A 126 -3.48 -4.42 -4.05
CA ARG A 126 -4.06 -4.01 -5.33
C ARG A 126 -3.15 -4.39 -6.48
N LEU A 127 -3.73 -5.05 -7.47
CA LEU A 127 -3.05 -5.51 -8.68
C LEU A 127 -3.81 -5.01 -9.91
N LYS A 128 -3.15 -4.79 -11.06
CA LYS A 128 -3.87 -4.48 -12.29
C LYS A 128 -4.79 -5.64 -12.66
N ASP A 129 -6.02 -5.33 -13.08
CA ASP A 129 -6.94 -6.29 -13.67
C ASP A 129 -6.58 -6.49 -15.14
N LEU A 130 -6.08 -7.67 -15.48
CA LEU A 130 -5.76 -8.10 -16.84
C LEU A 130 -6.80 -9.08 -17.41
N GLY A 131 -7.96 -9.23 -16.71
CA GLY A 131 -9.03 -10.14 -17.07
C GLY A 131 -9.00 -11.43 -16.27
N ARG A 132 -9.50 -12.53 -16.86
CA ARG A 132 -9.65 -13.81 -16.13
C ARG A 132 -9.45 -15.02 -17.01
N LYS A 133 -9.06 -16.14 -16.38
CA LYS A 133 -9.01 -17.46 -17.00
C LYS A 133 -9.68 -18.48 -16.08
N GLY A 134 -10.91 -18.88 -16.43
CA GLY A 134 -11.72 -19.77 -15.61
C GLY A 134 -12.01 -19.17 -14.23
N ARG A 135 -11.57 -19.86 -13.17
CA ARG A 135 -11.73 -19.40 -11.79
C ARG A 135 -10.63 -18.43 -11.32
N TYR A 136 -9.64 -18.14 -12.16
CA TYR A 136 -8.51 -17.27 -11.79
C TYR A 136 -8.65 -15.89 -12.41
N LEU A 137 -8.36 -14.87 -11.64
CA LEU A 137 -8.13 -13.49 -12.08
C LEU A 137 -6.71 -13.42 -12.62
N HIS A 138 -6.52 -12.89 -13.83
CA HIS A 138 -5.21 -12.56 -14.38
C HIS A 138 -4.81 -11.18 -13.90
N VAL A 139 -3.72 -11.08 -13.19
CA VAL A 139 -3.30 -9.87 -12.50
C VAL A 139 -1.90 -9.43 -12.91
N GLY A 140 -1.65 -8.11 -12.86
CA GLY A 140 -0.37 -7.51 -13.18
C GLY A 140 0.20 -6.73 -11.99
N PHE A 141 1.49 -6.91 -11.74
CA PHE A 141 2.28 -6.20 -10.73
C PHE A 141 2.83 -4.88 -11.26
N PRO A 142 3.27 -3.96 -10.38
CA PRO A 142 3.88 -2.69 -10.79
C PRO A 142 5.14 -2.88 -11.65
N ASP A 143 5.95 -3.88 -11.36
CA ASP A 143 7.21 -4.22 -12.03
C ASP A 143 7.05 -4.97 -13.36
N GLY A 144 5.80 -5.16 -13.82
CA GLY A 144 5.48 -5.85 -15.07
C GLY A 144 5.30 -7.37 -14.93
N ARG A 145 5.63 -7.99 -13.78
CA ARG A 145 5.25 -9.38 -13.54
C ARG A 145 3.74 -9.56 -13.69
N THR A 146 3.32 -10.73 -14.09
CA THR A 146 1.90 -11.11 -14.15
C THR A 146 1.67 -12.45 -13.48
N GLY A 147 0.43 -12.74 -13.13
CA GLY A 147 0.08 -14.02 -12.52
C GLY A 147 -1.41 -14.24 -12.38
N TYR A 148 -1.76 -15.26 -11.65
CA TYR A 148 -3.12 -15.73 -11.50
C TYR A 148 -3.51 -15.87 -10.04
N LEU A 149 -4.50 -15.07 -9.61
CA LEU A 149 -5.10 -15.08 -8.28
C LEU A 149 -6.42 -15.87 -8.33
N ASP A 150 -6.67 -16.79 -7.40
CA ASP A 150 -7.99 -17.41 -7.30
C ASP A 150 -9.05 -16.34 -6.98
N ARG A 151 -10.14 -16.29 -7.75
CA ARG A 151 -11.24 -15.32 -7.57
C ARG A 151 -11.91 -15.33 -6.19
N LYS A 152 -11.64 -16.34 -5.39
CA LYS A 152 -12.09 -16.41 -3.99
C LYS A 152 -11.30 -15.49 -3.08
N LEU A 153 -10.12 -15.05 -3.52
CA LEU A 153 -9.18 -14.25 -2.74
C LEU A 153 -9.26 -12.75 -3.04
N GLY A 154 -9.97 -12.36 -4.11
CA GLY A 154 -10.09 -10.97 -4.52
C GLY A 154 -11.15 -10.77 -5.59
N GLN A 155 -11.41 -9.51 -5.90
CA GLN A 155 -12.41 -9.12 -6.89
C GLN A 155 -12.06 -7.75 -7.51
N PRO A 156 -12.71 -7.35 -8.62
CA PRO A 156 -12.55 -5.99 -9.17
C PRO A 156 -12.86 -4.93 -8.12
N GLU A 157 -11.94 -3.99 -7.91
CA GLU A 157 -12.06 -2.97 -6.84
C GLU A 157 -13.34 -2.14 -6.98
N ALA A 158 -13.73 -1.79 -8.21
CA ALA A 158 -14.97 -1.05 -8.44
C ALA A 158 -16.23 -1.85 -8.03
N GLN A 159 -16.20 -3.18 -8.13
CA GLN A 159 -17.28 -4.04 -7.66
C GLN A 159 -17.25 -4.15 -6.14
N TRP A 160 -16.07 -4.32 -5.56
CA TRP A 160 -15.86 -4.36 -4.11
C TRP A 160 -16.46 -3.12 -3.44
N ARG A 161 -16.09 -1.92 -3.90
CA ARG A 161 -16.63 -0.65 -3.34
C ARG A 161 -18.16 -0.56 -3.38
N LYS A 162 -18.80 -1.11 -4.42
CA LYS A 162 -20.26 -1.13 -4.55
C LYS A 162 -20.95 -2.15 -3.65
N SER A 163 -20.23 -3.19 -3.22
CA SER A 163 -20.78 -4.30 -2.42
C SER A 163 -20.44 -4.17 -0.93
N LEU A 164 -19.79 -3.10 -0.51
CA LEU A 164 -19.39 -2.89 0.87
C LEU A 164 -20.61 -2.68 1.78
N ASP A 165 -20.59 -3.40 2.88
CA ASP A 165 -21.44 -3.15 4.04
C ASP A 165 -20.60 -2.40 5.08
N GLN A 166 -20.98 -1.16 5.36
CA GLN A 166 -20.32 -0.29 6.34
C GLN A 166 -21.09 -0.25 7.67
N SER A 167 -21.99 -1.21 7.91
CA SER A 167 -22.64 -1.34 9.20
C SER A 167 -21.64 -1.69 10.30
N VAL A 168 -21.98 -1.30 11.52
CA VAL A 168 -21.15 -1.63 12.70
C VAL A 168 -21.00 -3.15 12.84
N GLU A 169 -22.05 -3.90 12.60
CA GLU A 169 -22.07 -5.36 12.66
C GLU A 169 -21.07 -5.98 11.68
N ALA A 170 -21.01 -5.49 10.44
CA ALA A 170 -20.09 -5.98 9.42
C ALA A 170 -18.63 -5.63 9.78
N ILE A 171 -18.38 -4.42 10.28
CA ILE A 171 -17.06 -3.98 10.74
C ILE A 171 -16.57 -4.85 11.90
N LEU A 172 -17.42 -5.08 12.92
CA LEU A 172 -17.09 -5.94 14.06
C LEU A 172 -16.88 -7.40 13.63
N ALA A 173 -17.67 -7.92 12.69
CA ALA A 173 -17.47 -9.24 12.14
C ALA A 173 -16.11 -9.36 11.44
N THR A 174 -15.70 -8.35 10.68
CA THR A 174 -14.36 -8.29 10.07
C THR A 174 -13.27 -8.28 11.14
N ALA A 175 -13.40 -7.48 12.19
CA ALA A 175 -12.45 -7.43 13.30
C ALA A 175 -12.25 -8.81 13.95
N LEU A 176 -13.34 -9.55 14.16
CA LEU A 176 -13.29 -10.89 14.76
C LEU A 176 -12.54 -11.91 13.89
N THR A 177 -12.52 -11.75 12.56
CA THR A 177 -11.75 -12.65 11.68
C THR A 177 -10.24 -12.51 11.87
N MET A 178 -9.78 -11.39 12.42
CA MET A 178 -8.37 -11.10 12.66
C MET A 178 -7.92 -11.44 14.10
N ASN A 179 -8.80 -12.05 14.88
CA ASN A 179 -8.46 -12.47 16.24
C ASN A 179 -7.35 -13.54 16.21
N GLY A 180 -6.36 -13.38 17.08
CA GLY A 180 -5.20 -14.29 17.19
C GLY A 180 -4.04 -13.97 16.24
N PHE A 181 -4.11 -12.91 15.46
CA PHE A 181 -2.96 -12.47 14.69
C PHE A 181 -1.85 -11.89 15.59
N PRO A 182 -0.57 -12.06 15.20
CA PRO A 182 0.53 -11.61 16.03
C PRO A 182 0.57 -10.08 16.14
N TYR A 183 0.96 -9.61 17.32
CA TYR A 183 1.28 -8.19 17.49
C TYR A 183 2.62 -7.89 16.82
N LEU A 184 2.62 -6.86 15.97
CA LEU A 184 3.83 -6.33 15.33
C LEU A 184 3.78 -4.81 15.43
N TRP A 185 4.76 -4.19 16.09
CA TRP A 185 4.87 -2.74 16.14
C TRP A 185 4.89 -2.13 14.74
N ALA A 186 4.10 -1.09 14.52
CA ALA A 186 3.87 -0.43 13.24
C ALA A 186 3.28 -1.33 12.12
N GLY A 187 2.86 -2.55 12.41
CA GLY A 187 2.24 -3.46 11.45
C GLY A 187 0.80 -3.05 11.10
N MET A 188 0.40 -3.30 9.84
CA MET A 188 -0.94 -3.01 9.29
C MET A 188 -1.44 -4.12 8.38
N SER A 189 -1.02 -5.35 8.58
CA SER A 189 -1.39 -6.44 7.70
C SER A 189 -1.64 -7.74 8.49
N PRO A 190 -2.27 -8.74 7.89
CA PRO A 190 -2.43 -10.06 8.51
C PRO A 190 -1.11 -10.75 8.91
N LYS A 191 0.04 -10.25 8.47
CA LYS A 191 1.36 -10.75 8.90
C LYS A 191 1.75 -10.28 10.31
N GLY A 192 1.05 -9.30 10.83
CA GLY A 192 1.20 -8.72 12.16
C GLY A 192 0.68 -7.29 12.19
N MET A 193 0.03 -6.90 13.28
CA MET A 193 -0.59 -5.59 13.44
C MET A 193 -0.31 -5.04 14.84
N ASP A 194 -0.13 -3.72 14.97
CA ASP A 194 -0.26 -3.04 16.26
C ASP A 194 -1.73 -2.64 16.51
N CYS A 195 -1.99 -1.97 17.61
CA CYS A 195 -3.35 -1.59 18.01
C CYS A 195 -4.05 -0.69 16.98
N SER A 196 -3.40 0.38 16.53
CA SER A 196 -3.97 1.30 15.53
C SER A 196 -3.95 0.70 14.13
N GLY A 197 -2.95 -0.11 13.79
CA GLY A 197 -2.88 -0.86 12.54
C GLY A 197 -4.01 -1.87 12.40
N PHE A 198 -4.38 -2.56 13.48
CA PHE A 198 -5.56 -3.43 13.50
C PHE A 198 -6.84 -2.66 13.19
N VAL A 199 -7.12 -1.59 13.93
CA VAL A 199 -8.32 -0.75 13.71
C VAL A 199 -8.34 -0.22 12.28
N ARG A 200 -7.22 0.32 11.81
CA ARG A 200 -7.10 0.85 10.46
C ARG A 200 -7.34 -0.22 9.38
N THR A 201 -6.77 -1.42 9.54
CA THR A 201 -6.93 -2.52 8.59
C THR A 201 -8.39 -2.97 8.53
N VAL A 202 -9.06 -3.12 9.67
CA VAL A 202 -10.48 -3.46 9.74
C VAL A 202 -11.32 -2.42 8.99
N LEU A 203 -11.16 -1.14 9.30
CA LEU A 203 -11.93 -0.05 8.67
C LEU A 203 -11.59 0.08 7.17
N PHE A 204 -10.33 -0.10 6.79
CA PHE A 204 -9.91 -0.11 5.39
C PHE A 204 -10.61 -1.18 4.57
N MET A 205 -10.85 -2.38 5.13
CA MET A 205 -11.62 -3.44 4.46
C MET A 205 -13.09 -3.06 4.21
N HIS A 206 -13.56 -1.96 4.80
CA HIS A 206 -14.86 -1.33 4.55
C HIS A 206 -14.74 0.03 3.81
N ASP A 207 -13.57 0.30 3.16
CA ASP A 207 -13.25 1.56 2.46
C ASP A 207 -13.35 2.82 3.36
N ILE A 208 -13.10 2.66 4.65
CA ILE A 208 -13.05 3.74 5.63
C ILE A 208 -11.59 4.03 5.95
N ILE A 209 -11.14 5.23 5.59
CA ILE A 209 -9.75 5.64 5.77
C ILE A 209 -9.63 6.54 6.99
N ILE A 210 -8.78 6.14 7.93
CA ILE A 210 -8.47 6.88 9.15
C ILE A 210 -6.94 7.08 9.27
N PRO A 211 -6.47 8.02 10.11
CA PRO A 211 -5.05 8.21 10.37
C PRO A 211 -4.35 6.92 10.82
N ARG A 212 -3.03 6.81 10.54
CA ARG A 212 -2.24 5.63 10.90
C ARG A 212 -2.04 5.50 12.40
N ASP A 213 -1.66 6.57 13.07
CA ASP A 213 -1.25 6.54 14.47
C ASP A 213 -2.41 6.84 15.41
N SER A 214 -2.40 6.20 16.57
CA SER A 214 -3.46 6.33 17.57
C SER A 214 -3.68 7.78 18.03
N GLY A 215 -2.64 8.59 18.13
CA GLY A 215 -2.74 10.00 18.51
C GLY A 215 -3.59 10.83 17.52
N PRO A 216 -3.23 10.92 16.22
CA PRO A 216 -4.08 11.52 15.20
C PRO A 216 -5.46 10.84 15.10
N MET A 217 -5.53 9.51 15.20
CA MET A 217 -6.79 8.75 15.13
C MET A 217 -7.76 9.17 16.25
N SER A 218 -7.28 9.38 17.47
CA SER A 218 -8.12 9.80 18.61
C SER A 218 -8.70 11.23 18.48
N ARG A 219 -8.24 11.98 17.49
CA ARG A 219 -8.74 13.33 17.17
C ARG A 219 -9.68 13.37 15.99
N THR A 220 -9.97 12.20 15.39
CA THR A 220 -10.96 12.07 14.30
C THR A 220 -12.30 11.63 14.85
N GLY A 221 -13.38 12.04 14.19
CA GLY A 221 -14.73 11.70 14.59
C GLY A 221 -15.26 12.57 15.74
N GLU A 222 -16.36 12.14 16.34
CA GLU A 222 -17.01 12.81 17.46
C GLU A 222 -16.49 12.25 18.78
N ARG A 223 -16.22 13.15 19.75
CA ARG A 223 -15.70 12.73 21.06
C ARG A 223 -16.83 12.41 22.01
N ILE A 224 -16.80 11.22 22.59
CA ILE A 224 -17.71 10.76 23.63
C ILE A 224 -17.06 10.97 25.00
N PHE A 225 -17.78 11.56 25.96
CA PHE A 225 -17.24 11.96 27.26
C PHE A 225 -17.58 10.98 28.39
N GLY A 226 -18.62 10.18 28.25
CA GLY A 226 -19.05 9.20 29.26
C GLY A 226 -19.00 7.77 28.72
N THR A 227 -18.56 6.83 29.56
CA THR A 227 -18.58 5.40 29.18
C THR A 227 -20.00 4.84 29.05
N GLU A 228 -20.98 5.49 29.65
CA GLU A 228 -22.41 5.17 29.56
C GLU A 228 -23.00 5.46 28.17
N ASP A 229 -22.36 6.35 27.40
CA ASP A 229 -22.81 6.74 26.07
C ASP A 229 -22.15 5.92 24.94
N LEU A 230 -21.21 5.03 25.28
CA LEU A 230 -20.49 4.21 24.30
C LEU A 230 -21.41 3.26 23.56
N GLN A 231 -21.24 3.21 22.24
CA GLN A 231 -21.96 2.32 21.34
C GLN A 231 -21.00 1.31 20.68
N PRO A 232 -21.49 0.15 20.24
CA PRO A 232 -20.69 -0.75 19.42
C PRO A 232 -20.14 -0.02 18.18
N GLY A 233 -18.84 -0.15 17.93
CA GLY A 233 -18.14 0.54 16.85
C GLY A 233 -17.35 1.76 17.29
N ASP A 234 -17.59 2.29 18.48
CA ASP A 234 -16.79 3.37 19.04
C ASP A 234 -15.36 2.92 19.33
N LEU A 235 -14.40 3.82 19.09
CA LEU A 235 -12.99 3.58 19.34
C LEU A 235 -12.60 4.09 20.72
N VAL A 236 -12.01 3.22 21.53
CA VAL A 236 -11.52 3.55 22.86
C VAL A 236 -10.01 3.67 22.85
N PHE A 237 -9.49 4.78 23.35
CA PHE A 237 -8.06 5.07 23.40
C PHE A 237 -7.57 5.08 24.84
N PHE A 238 -6.47 4.38 25.09
CA PHE A 238 -5.81 4.33 26.40
C PHE A 238 -4.49 5.09 26.34
N GLY A 239 -4.29 6.00 27.26
CA GLY A 239 -3.07 6.82 27.31
C GLY A 239 -2.98 7.65 28.58
N ARG A 240 -1.86 8.38 28.75
CA ARG A 240 -1.75 9.38 29.80
C ARG A 240 -2.49 10.66 29.38
N GLN A 241 -3.15 11.32 30.33
CA GLN A 241 -3.89 12.56 30.06
C GLN A 241 -3.02 13.70 29.50
N ASP A 242 -1.70 13.62 29.72
CA ASP A 242 -0.72 14.64 29.35
C ASP A 242 -0.10 14.37 27.93
N ALA A 243 -0.51 13.33 27.25
CA ALA A 243 0.03 12.90 25.94
C ALA A 243 -0.85 13.32 24.75
N ALA A 244 -1.78 14.24 24.96
CA ALA A 244 -2.72 14.73 23.92
C ALA A 244 -2.31 16.10 23.35
#